data_48a8ab26ac3bbdd82a7536cc432b0351
#
_entry.id   48a8ab26ac3bbdd82a7536cc432b0351
#
_cell.length_a   1.000
_cell.length_b   1.000
_cell.length_c   1.000
_cell.angle_alpha   90.00
_cell.angle_beta   90.00
_cell.angle_gamma   90.00
#
_symmetry.space_group_name_H-M   'P 1'
#
loop_
_entity.id
_entity.type
_entity.pdbx_description
1 polymer ?
#
loop_
_entity_poly.entity_id
_entity_poly.type
_entity_poly.pdbx_seq_one_letter_code
_entity_poly.pdbx_strand_id
1 'polypeptide(L)'
;MKTIVRACSVLFASLFIFATVQGQDSDYEIPRTVDGHPDLQGVWENNTITPVERPDVFGDKEFLTDEDIDFLRAGLNTIESSGEDALFGEGVIQAIFEGEINSYDPSTGNYDSQWMAPRTIHRRTSQIIDPPNGKFPPRTEEAIAAARDLAEHRRLHPADTWEDRPLGERCLSFGA
;
A
#
# COMPACT_ATOMS: atom_id res chain seq x y z
N MET A 1 -46.14 -24.03 34.14
CA MET A 1 -45.33 -22.79 34.22
C MET A 1 -43.90 -22.96 33.70
N LYS A 2 -43.13 -24.02 33.99
CA LYS A 2 -41.74 -24.20 33.49
C LYS A 2 -41.60 -24.37 31.98
N THR A 3 -42.61 -24.89 31.29
CA THR A 3 -42.57 -25.11 29.83
C THR A 3 -42.81 -23.85 29.02
N ILE A 4 -43.64 -22.92 29.51
CA ILE A 4 -43.94 -21.64 28.87
C ILE A 4 -42.74 -20.70 28.98
N VAL A 5 -42.01 -20.70 30.09
CA VAL A 5 -40.80 -19.86 30.29
C VAL A 5 -39.67 -20.27 29.32
N ARG A 6 -39.52 -21.60 29.07
CA ARG A 6 -38.52 -22.10 28.12
C ARG A 6 -38.86 -21.75 26.66
N ALA A 7 -40.12 -21.74 26.28
CA ALA A 7 -40.57 -21.35 24.93
C ALA A 7 -40.33 -19.85 24.65
N CYS A 8 -40.59 -18.99 25.63
CA CYS A 8 -40.32 -17.55 25.51
C CYS A 8 -38.80 -17.23 25.42
N SER A 9 -37.97 -17.98 26.16
CA SER A 9 -36.51 -17.76 26.11
C SER A 9 -35.89 -18.16 24.76
N VAL A 10 -36.41 -19.18 24.09
CA VAL A 10 -35.94 -19.59 22.75
C VAL A 10 -36.44 -18.61 21.67
N LEU A 11 -37.66 -18.06 21.80
CA LEU A 11 -38.17 -17.05 20.87
C LEU A 11 -37.40 -15.71 21.00
N PHE A 12 -36.93 -15.34 22.20
CA PHE A 12 -36.15 -14.13 22.41
C PHE A 12 -34.72 -14.27 21.90
N ALA A 13 -34.13 -15.48 21.97
CA ALA A 13 -32.80 -15.74 21.43
C ALA A 13 -32.74 -15.76 19.89
N SER A 14 -33.84 -16.16 19.23
CA SER A 14 -33.94 -16.15 17.76
C SER A 14 -34.25 -14.76 17.16
N LEU A 15 -34.69 -13.80 17.96
CA LEU A 15 -34.93 -12.42 17.46
C LEU A 15 -33.66 -11.57 17.40
N PHE A 16 -32.55 -12.01 18.05
CA PHE A 16 -31.30 -11.27 18.07
C PHE A 16 -30.33 -11.64 16.93
N ILE A 17 -30.66 -12.63 16.08
CA ILE A 17 -29.77 -13.11 15.02
C ILE A 17 -29.99 -12.35 13.68
N PHE A 18 -31.00 -11.51 13.59
CA PHE A 18 -31.18 -10.57 12.47
C PHE A 18 -30.64 -9.16 12.80
N ALA A 19 -29.43 -9.06 13.37
CA ALA A 19 -28.64 -7.88 13.16
C ALA A 19 -28.21 -7.90 11.69
N THR A 20 -29.05 -7.33 10.84
CA THR A 20 -28.70 -7.03 9.46
C THR A 20 -27.38 -6.25 9.49
N VAL A 21 -26.35 -6.85 8.94
CA VAL A 21 -25.24 -6.08 8.39
C VAL A 21 -25.88 -5.17 7.36
N GLN A 22 -26.27 -3.97 7.78
CA GLN A 22 -26.54 -2.88 6.86
C GLN A 22 -25.18 -2.56 6.25
N GLY A 23 -24.89 -3.17 5.10
CA GLY A 23 -23.93 -2.60 4.19
C GLY A 23 -24.35 -1.14 4.05
N GLN A 24 -23.43 -0.22 4.25
CA GLN A 24 -23.66 1.16 3.86
C GLN A 24 -23.92 1.13 2.35
N ASP A 25 -25.20 1.12 1.96
CA ASP A 25 -25.60 1.66 0.68
C ASP A 25 -25.20 3.14 0.75
N SER A 26 -23.98 3.43 0.36
CA SER A 26 -23.62 4.80 0.10
C SER A 26 -24.36 5.16 -1.19
N ASP A 27 -25.34 6.04 -1.11
CA ASP A 27 -25.92 6.74 -2.26
C ASP A 27 -24.88 7.63 -2.96
N TYR A 28 -23.58 7.26 -2.84
CA TYR A 28 -22.50 7.97 -3.47
C TYR A 28 -22.52 7.67 -4.97
N GLU A 29 -23.01 8.62 -5.73
CA GLU A 29 -22.92 8.60 -7.18
C GLU A 29 -21.55 9.14 -7.61
N ILE A 30 -20.80 8.32 -8.32
CA ILE A 30 -19.47 8.70 -8.83
C ILE A 30 -19.64 9.85 -9.82
N PRO A 31 -19.03 11.04 -9.56
CA PRO A 31 -19.04 12.15 -10.50
C PRO A 31 -18.50 11.71 -11.87
N ARG A 32 -19.09 12.26 -12.94
CA ARG A 32 -18.67 11.92 -14.30
C ARG A 32 -18.29 13.18 -15.08
N THR A 33 -17.30 13.03 -15.94
CA THR A 33 -16.92 14.05 -16.93
C THR A 33 -18.01 14.23 -17.96
N VAL A 34 -17.90 15.26 -18.79
CA VAL A 34 -18.84 15.52 -19.90
C VAL A 34 -18.91 14.37 -20.91
N ASP A 35 -17.86 13.55 -21.00
CA ASP A 35 -17.76 12.38 -21.87
C ASP A 35 -18.30 11.08 -21.20
N GLY A 36 -18.83 11.18 -19.99
CA GLY A 36 -19.44 10.05 -19.27
C GLY A 36 -18.45 9.14 -18.53
N HIS A 37 -17.15 9.43 -18.53
CA HIS A 37 -16.16 8.70 -17.75
C HIS A 37 -16.19 9.11 -16.27
N PRO A 38 -15.78 8.25 -15.33
CA PRO A 38 -15.59 8.67 -13.94
C PRO A 38 -14.68 9.91 -13.87
N ASP A 39 -15.12 10.91 -13.11
CA ASP A 39 -14.32 12.13 -12.93
C ASP A 39 -13.24 11.87 -11.87
N LEU A 40 -12.00 11.74 -12.32
CA LEU A 40 -10.82 11.54 -11.50
C LEU A 40 -10.00 12.82 -11.34
N GLN A 41 -10.58 13.98 -11.69
CA GLN A 41 -9.89 15.26 -11.48
C GLN A 41 -9.77 15.57 -9.99
N GLY A 42 -8.63 16.11 -9.61
CA GLY A 42 -8.38 16.46 -8.21
C GLY A 42 -6.95 16.14 -7.78
N VAL A 43 -6.71 16.28 -6.48
CA VAL A 43 -5.47 15.90 -5.84
C VAL A 43 -5.67 14.52 -5.22
N TRP A 44 -4.84 13.58 -5.61
CA TRP A 44 -4.87 12.21 -5.10
C TRP A 44 -3.65 11.98 -4.22
N GLU A 45 -3.88 11.33 -3.11
CA GLU A 45 -2.87 11.06 -2.12
C GLU A 45 -2.86 9.57 -1.77
N ASN A 46 -1.67 8.96 -1.74
CA ASN A 46 -1.47 7.60 -1.29
C ASN A 46 -0.36 7.57 -0.24
N ASN A 47 -0.71 7.83 1.00
CA ASN A 47 0.23 7.87 2.14
C ASN A 47 0.24 6.57 2.94
N THR A 48 -0.13 5.45 2.33
CA THR A 48 -0.09 4.18 3.04
C THR A 48 1.33 3.67 3.23
N ILE A 49 1.60 3.07 4.39
CA ILE A 49 2.83 2.28 4.60
C ILE A 49 2.70 0.86 4.05
N THR A 50 1.53 0.47 3.53
CA THR A 50 1.33 -0.85 2.94
C THR A 50 2.22 -0.99 1.70
N PRO A 51 3.19 -1.91 1.68
CA PRO A 51 4.12 -2.06 0.57
C PRO A 51 3.43 -2.60 -0.69
N VAL A 52 4.04 -2.40 -1.84
CA VAL A 52 3.51 -2.91 -3.11
C VAL A 52 3.46 -4.43 -3.08
N GLU A 53 4.59 -5.07 -2.81
CA GLU A 53 4.69 -6.51 -2.58
C GLU A 53 4.55 -6.85 -1.10
N ARG A 54 4.05 -8.06 -0.81
CA ARG A 54 3.98 -8.54 0.57
C ARG A 54 5.39 -8.84 1.09
N PRO A 55 5.85 -8.17 2.15
CA PRO A 55 7.11 -8.50 2.81
C PRO A 55 7.10 -9.92 3.37
N ASP A 56 8.25 -10.57 3.34
CA ASP A 56 8.40 -11.96 3.78
C ASP A 56 8.07 -12.13 5.27
N VAL A 57 8.21 -11.07 6.07
CA VAL A 57 7.86 -11.05 7.49
C VAL A 57 6.37 -11.36 7.75
N PHE A 58 5.50 -11.10 6.78
CA PHE A 58 4.07 -11.42 6.89
C PHE A 58 3.74 -12.84 6.38
N GLY A 59 4.67 -13.56 5.74
CA GLY A 59 4.43 -14.89 5.20
C GLY A 59 3.21 -14.90 4.27
N ASP A 60 2.28 -15.84 4.53
CA ASP A 60 1.04 -15.96 3.75
C ASP A 60 -0.13 -15.10 4.28
N LYS A 61 0.13 -14.28 5.30
CA LYS A 61 -0.91 -13.44 5.91
C LYS A 61 -1.36 -12.35 4.93
N GLU A 62 -2.57 -12.46 4.41
CA GLU A 62 -3.16 -11.46 3.49
C GLU A 62 -3.64 -10.21 4.21
N PHE A 63 -4.18 -10.37 5.43
CA PHE A 63 -4.73 -9.28 6.23
C PHE A 63 -4.09 -9.20 7.60
N LEU A 64 -3.84 -7.97 8.04
CA LEU A 64 -3.36 -7.64 9.38
C LEU A 64 -4.49 -7.81 10.40
N THR A 65 -4.16 -8.33 11.58
CA THR A 65 -5.01 -8.30 12.77
C THR A 65 -4.97 -6.92 13.42
N ASP A 66 -5.86 -6.67 14.39
CA ASP A 66 -5.81 -5.41 15.14
C ASP A 66 -4.50 -5.28 15.93
N GLU A 67 -3.98 -6.38 16.46
CA GLU A 67 -2.68 -6.44 17.14
C GLU A 67 -1.51 -6.08 16.20
N ASP A 68 -1.52 -6.60 14.97
CA ASP A 68 -0.53 -6.23 13.94
C ASP A 68 -0.58 -4.73 13.64
N ILE A 69 -1.78 -4.17 13.49
CA ILE A 69 -1.99 -2.75 13.21
C ILE A 69 -1.48 -1.89 14.36
N ASP A 70 -1.76 -2.28 15.61
CA ASP A 70 -1.29 -1.55 16.78
C ASP A 70 0.24 -1.61 16.91
N PHE A 71 0.84 -2.76 16.62
CA PHE A 71 2.30 -2.90 16.56
C PHE A 71 2.92 -1.99 15.49
N LEU A 72 2.39 -2.01 14.25
CA LEU A 72 2.88 -1.18 13.16
C LEU A 72 2.71 0.32 13.48
N ARG A 73 1.60 0.70 14.10
CA ARG A 73 1.35 2.08 14.51
C ARG A 73 2.34 2.56 15.58
N ALA A 74 2.64 1.71 16.56
CA ALA A 74 3.63 2.03 17.57
C ALA A 74 5.03 2.21 16.97
N GLY A 75 5.43 1.32 16.05
CA GLY A 75 6.69 1.41 15.33
C GLY A 75 6.77 2.65 14.44
N LEU A 76 5.70 2.95 13.71
CA LEU A 76 5.62 4.16 12.87
C LEU A 76 5.77 5.43 13.71
N ASN A 77 5.07 5.54 14.83
CA ASN A 77 5.21 6.67 15.75
C ASN A 77 6.65 6.81 16.29
N THR A 78 7.35 5.70 16.51
CA THR A 78 8.75 5.70 16.93
C THR A 78 9.65 6.28 15.84
N ILE A 79 9.47 5.84 14.58
CA ILE A 79 10.21 6.35 13.43
C ILE A 79 9.95 7.86 13.25
N GLU A 80 8.68 8.27 13.25
CA GLU A 80 8.31 9.67 13.05
C GLU A 80 8.80 10.61 14.16
N SER A 81 8.94 10.08 15.39
CA SER A 81 9.45 10.84 16.53
C SER A 81 10.97 10.78 16.70
N SER A 82 11.67 9.97 15.93
CA SER A 82 13.13 9.82 16.05
C SER A 82 13.91 11.06 15.61
N GLY A 83 13.31 11.89 14.76
CA GLY A 83 13.98 13.01 14.11
C GLY A 83 14.92 12.62 12.96
N GLU A 84 14.93 11.35 12.60
CA GLU A 84 15.63 10.84 11.43
C GLU A 84 14.89 11.20 10.14
N ASP A 85 15.58 11.06 9.01
CA ASP A 85 14.99 11.31 7.70
C ASP A 85 13.82 10.37 7.40
N ALA A 86 12.91 10.81 6.55
CA ALA A 86 11.73 10.04 6.19
C ALA A 86 12.09 8.74 5.46
N LEU A 87 11.50 7.64 5.90
CA LEU A 87 11.58 6.35 5.23
C LEU A 87 10.44 6.19 4.22
N PHE A 88 10.69 5.49 3.12
CA PHE A 88 9.72 5.26 2.06
C PHE A 88 9.57 3.75 1.77
N GLY A 89 8.39 3.40 1.26
CA GLY A 89 8.13 2.04 0.76
C GLY A 89 8.35 0.94 1.79
N GLU A 90 9.08 -0.10 1.39
CA GLU A 90 9.37 -1.26 2.23
C GLU A 90 10.28 -0.93 3.41
N GLY A 91 11.10 0.11 3.31
CA GLY A 91 12.02 0.54 4.37
C GLY A 91 11.30 0.87 5.68
N VAL A 92 10.05 1.33 5.61
CA VAL A 92 9.24 1.58 6.81
C VAL A 92 8.93 0.28 7.56
N ILE A 93 8.48 -0.75 6.84
CA ILE A 93 8.15 -2.06 7.44
C ILE A 93 9.42 -2.70 7.99
N GLN A 94 10.50 -2.68 7.22
CA GLN A 94 11.79 -3.22 7.65
C GLN A 94 12.28 -2.54 8.93
N ALA A 95 12.27 -1.21 9.00
CA ALA A 95 12.68 -0.47 10.18
C ALA A 95 11.83 -0.79 11.42
N ILE A 96 10.50 -1.00 11.25
CA ILE A 96 9.63 -1.38 12.36
C ILE A 96 9.96 -2.78 12.91
N PHE A 97 10.27 -3.74 12.04
CA PHE A 97 10.53 -5.12 12.46
C PHE A 97 12.00 -5.36 12.88
N GLU A 98 12.95 -4.73 12.22
CA GLU A 98 14.38 -4.90 12.48
C GLU A 98 14.91 -3.90 13.51
N GLY A 99 14.19 -2.80 13.73
CA GLY A 99 14.60 -1.74 14.65
C GLY A 99 15.76 -0.89 14.14
N GLU A 100 16.16 -1.07 12.88
CA GLU A 100 17.21 -0.30 12.23
C GLU A 100 16.60 0.74 11.29
N ILE A 101 16.79 2.01 11.62
CA ILE A 101 16.37 3.11 10.76
C ILE A 101 17.53 3.44 9.82
N ASN A 102 17.45 2.99 8.58
CA ASN A 102 18.36 3.41 7.51
C ASN A 102 17.60 4.39 6.59
N SER A 103 17.67 5.66 6.95
CA SER A 103 16.91 6.72 6.27
C SER A 103 17.60 7.25 5.00
N TYR A 104 18.86 6.93 4.78
CA TYR A 104 19.58 7.43 3.61
C TYR A 104 19.24 6.61 2.36
N ASP A 105 18.50 7.22 1.45
CA ASP A 105 18.28 6.71 0.10
C ASP A 105 18.96 7.63 -0.91
N PRO A 106 20.04 7.20 -1.58
CA PRO A 106 20.75 8.01 -2.55
C PRO A 106 19.92 8.37 -3.80
N SER A 107 18.83 7.67 -4.04
CA SER A 107 17.94 7.91 -5.19
C SER A 107 16.91 9.01 -4.94
N THR A 108 16.48 9.17 -3.71
CA THR A 108 15.47 10.17 -3.31
C THR A 108 16.04 11.35 -2.53
N GLY A 109 17.26 11.20 -1.98
CA GLY A 109 17.87 12.16 -1.08
C GLY A 109 17.24 12.12 0.32
N ASN A 110 17.70 13.03 1.17
CA ASN A 110 17.20 13.14 2.54
C ASN A 110 15.99 14.06 2.61
N TYR A 111 14.88 13.55 3.13
CA TYR A 111 13.68 14.32 3.41
C TYR A 111 13.41 14.28 4.91
N ASP A 112 13.31 15.45 5.53
CA ASP A 112 12.86 15.60 6.90
C ASP A 112 11.44 15.02 7.05
N SER A 113 11.19 14.30 8.14
CA SER A 113 9.87 13.73 8.45
C SER A 113 8.74 14.77 8.49
N GLN A 114 9.05 16.04 8.72
CA GLN A 114 8.08 17.15 8.68
C GLN A 114 7.47 17.41 7.29
N TRP A 115 8.12 16.96 6.23
CA TRP A 115 7.60 17.05 4.85
C TRP A 115 6.66 15.92 4.49
N MET A 116 6.52 14.93 5.37
CA MET A 116 5.67 13.78 5.12
C MET A 116 4.25 14.05 5.59
N ALA A 117 3.30 13.77 4.72
CA ALA A 117 1.90 13.73 5.13
C ALA A 117 1.64 12.55 6.09
N PRO A 118 0.63 12.66 6.98
CA PRO A 118 0.30 11.58 7.91
C PRO A 118 0.08 10.25 7.18
N ARG A 119 0.72 9.21 7.67
CA ARG A 119 0.68 7.88 7.03
C ARG A 119 -0.48 7.04 7.54
N THR A 120 -1.03 6.25 6.64
CA THR A 120 -2.12 5.32 6.95
C THR A 120 -1.63 3.88 6.94
N ILE A 121 -2.31 3.03 7.71
CA ILE A 121 -2.06 1.60 7.74
C ILE A 121 -3.32 0.92 7.23
N HIS A 122 -3.23 0.27 6.08
CA HIS A 122 -4.33 -0.53 5.55
C HIS A 122 -4.29 -1.92 6.16
N ARG A 123 -5.42 -2.62 6.18
CA ARG A 123 -5.49 -3.99 6.68
C ARG A 123 -4.77 -5.00 5.79
N ARG A 124 -4.54 -4.68 4.52
CA ARG A 124 -3.79 -5.58 3.61
C ARG A 124 -2.29 -5.51 3.87
N THR A 125 -1.64 -6.65 3.71
CA THR A 125 -0.18 -6.77 3.83
C THR A 125 0.57 -6.42 2.56
N SER A 126 -0.16 -6.24 1.44
CA SER A 126 0.37 -5.79 0.14
C SER A 126 -0.68 -5.02 -0.64
N GLN A 127 -0.24 -4.19 -1.57
CA GLN A 127 -1.12 -3.54 -2.53
C GLN A 127 -1.47 -4.51 -3.69
N ILE A 128 -0.58 -5.45 -4.01
CA ILE A 128 -0.87 -6.53 -4.96
C ILE A 128 -1.85 -7.50 -4.32
N ILE A 129 -3.01 -7.69 -4.98
CA ILE A 129 -4.07 -8.59 -4.56
C ILE A 129 -4.21 -9.82 -5.46
N ASP A 130 -3.67 -9.75 -6.65
CA ASP A 130 -3.59 -10.84 -7.61
C ASP A 130 -2.22 -10.80 -8.32
N PRO A 131 -1.42 -11.83 -8.16
CA PRO A 131 -1.66 -13.12 -7.50
C PRO A 131 -1.84 -13.04 -5.97
N PRO A 132 -2.53 -14.04 -5.33
CA PRO A 132 -2.85 -14.02 -3.89
C PRO A 132 -1.63 -14.02 -2.96
N ASN A 133 -0.45 -14.43 -3.47
CA ASN A 133 0.81 -14.35 -2.71
C ASN A 133 1.27 -12.89 -2.46
N GLY A 134 0.61 -11.91 -3.10
CA GLY A 134 0.95 -10.50 -2.94
C GLY A 134 2.30 -10.11 -3.55
N LYS A 135 2.79 -10.86 -4.52
CA LYS A 135 4.07 -10.60 -5.21
C LYS A 135 3.85 -10.37 -6.70
N PHE A 136 4.76 -9.65 -7.33
CA PHE A 136 4.74 -9.57 -8.80
C PHE A 136 4.90 -10.96 -9.42
N PRO A 137 4.16 -11.25 -10.50
CA PRO A 137 4.39 -12.45 -11.27
C PRO A 137 5.80 -12.42 -11.89
N PRO A 138 6.42 -13.59 -12.12
CA PRO A 138 7.71 -13.64 -12.79
C PRO A 138 7.61 -13.01 -14.19
N ARG A 139 8.66 -12.31 -14.58
CA ARG A 139 8.74 -11.72 -15.92
C ARG A 139 8.80 -12.80 -16.98
N THR A 140 8.21 -12.54 -18.15
CA THR A 140 8.35 -13.41 -19.31
C THR A 140 9.79 -13.39 -19.85
N GLU A 141 10.17 -14.44 -20.60
CA GLU A 141 11.48 -14.52 -21.24
C GLU A 141 11.74 -13.31 -22.16
N GLU A 142 10.71 -12.88 -22.91
CA GLU A 142 10.80 -11.70 -23.77
C GLU A 142 11.04 -10.41 -22.97
N ALA A 143 10.35 -10.23 -21.84
CA ALA A 143 10.55 -9.07 -20.98
C ALA A 143 11.96 -9.06 -20.33
N ILE A 144 12.48 -10.23 -19.99
CA ILE A 144 13.85 -10.38 -19.49
C ILE A 144 14.87 -10.03 -20.59
N ALA A 145 14.66 -10.52 -21.82
CA ALA A 145 15.53 -10.22 -22.95
C ALA A 145 15.51 -8.70 -23.25
N ALA A 146 14.32 -8.11 -23.37
CA ALA A 146 14.18 -6.68 -23.63
C ALA A 146 14.84 -5.81 -22.54
N ALA A 147 14.74 -6.23 -21.26
CA ALA A 147 15.39 -5.52 -20.17
C ALA A 147 16.92 -5.60 -20.24
N ARG A 148 17.49 -6.73 -20.68
CA ARG A 148 18.93 -6.88 -20.91
C ARG A 148 19.42 -6.01 -22.07
N ASP A 149 18.70 -6.02 -23.18
CA ASP A 149 19.04 -5.21 -24.36
C ASP A 149 18.99 -3.72 -24.01
N LEU A 150 17.98 -3.28 -23.28
CA LEU A 150 17.88 -1.92 -22.80
C LEU A 150 19.00 -1.54 -21.81
N ALA A 151 19.37 -2.44 -20.90
CA ALA A 151 20.46 -2.20 -19.98
C ALA A 151 21.81 -2.10 -20.69
N GLU A 152 22.05 -2.95 -21.70
CA GLU A 152 23.24 -2.89 -22.54
C GLU A 152 23.27 -1.62 -23.38
N HIS A 153 22.17 -1.23 -24.00
CA HIS A 153 22.05 0.02 -24.73
C HIS A 153 22.42 1.23 -23.83
N ARG A 154 21.82 1.31 -22.64
CA ARG A 154 22.11 2.39 -21.68
C ARG A 154 23.56 2.41 -21.21
N ARG A 155 24.19 1.24 -21.08
CA ARG A 155 25.60 1.14 -20.73
C ARG A 155 26.52 1.68 -21.79
N LEU A 156 26.17 1.46 -23.07
CA LEU A 156 26.96 1.91 -24.24
C LEU A 156 26.65 3.36 -24.65
N HIS A 157 25.41 3.79 -24.40
CA HIS A 157 24.86 5.08 -24.81
C HIS A 157 24.24 5.82 -23.62
N PRO A 158 25.04 6.21 -22.59
CA PRO A 158 24.49 6.77 -21.36
C PRO A 158 23.79 8.12 -21.55
N ALA A 159 24.17 8.89 -22.59
CA ALA A 159 23.63 10.23 -22.84
C ALA A 159 23.94 10.75 -24.24
N ASP A 160 24.01 9.88 -25.25
CA ASP A 160 24.36 10.25 -26.62
C ASP A 160 23.28 11.13 -27.25
N THR A 161 22.02 10.83 -26.94
CA THR A 161 20.86 11.61 -27.39
C THR A 161 19.94 11.95 -26.22
N TRP A 162 18.95 12.77 -26.46
CA TRP A 162 17.94 13.07 -25.46
C TRP A 162 17.06 11.85 -25.12
N GLU A 163 16.94 10.88 -26.02
CA GLU A 163 16.18 9.64 -25.81
C GLU A 163 16.90 8.69 -24.86
N ASP A 164 18.22 8.76 -24.77
CA ASP A 164 19.04 7.94 -23.88
C ASP A 164 18.98 8.41 -22.42
N ARG A 165 18.55 9.64 -22.21
CA ARG A 165 18.42 10.21 -20.85
C ARG A 165 17.15 9.76 -20.18
N PRO A 166 17.20 9.47 -18.85
CA PRO A 166 16.00 9.13 -18.07
C PRO A 166 14.98 10.29 -18.08
N LEU A 167 13.71 9.94 -17.90
CA LEU A 167 12.61 10.90 -17.93
C LEU A 167 12.77 12.04 -16.92
N GLY A 168 13.38 11.79 -15.77
CA GLY A 168 13.67 12.81 -14.77
C GLY A 168 14.66 13.87 -15.26
N GLU A 169 15.74 13.46 -15.96
CA GLU A 169 16.70 14.39 -16.56
C GLU A 169 16.11 15.16 -17.73
N ARG A 170 15.11 14.59 -18.38
CA ARG A 170 14.36 15.25 -19.47
C ARG A 170 13.25 16.16 -18.95
N CYS A 171 13.09 16.30 -17.64
CA CYS A 171 12.03 17.07 -16.97
C CYS A 171 10.61 16.64 -17.39
N LEU A 172 10.40 15.37 -17.76
CA LEU A 172 9.11 14.85 -18.17
C LEU A 172 8.34 14.19 -17.03
N SER A 173 9.04 13.47 -16.14
CA SER A 173 8.48 12.94 -14.88
C SER A 173 9.60 12.55 -13.93
N PHE A 174 9.29 12.52 -12.63
CA PHE A 174 10.13 11.90 -11.61
C PHE A 174 9.62 10.49 -11.36
N GLY A 175 10.06 9.57 -12.18
CA GLY A 175 9.72 8.17 -12.02
C GLY A 175 8.25 7.82 -12.31
N ALA A 176 8.03 6.65 -12.84
CA ALA A 176 6.81 5.87 -12.79
C ALA A 176 7.22 4.45 -12.45
#